data_3bdfa29f7996b8d738cdb6257ab3abe3
#
_entry.id   3bdfa29f7996b8d738cdb6257ab3abe3
#
_cell.length_a   1.000
_cell.length_b   1.000
_cell.length_c   1.000
_cell.angle_alpha   90.00
_cell.angle_beta   90.00
_cell.angle_gamma   90.00
#
_symmetry.space_group_name_H-M   'P 1'
#
loop_
_entity.id
_entity.type
_entity.pdbx_description
1 polymer ?
#
loop_
_entity_poly.entity_id
_entity_poly.type
_entity_poly.pdbx_seq_one_letter_code
_entity_poly.pdbx_strand_id
1 'polypeptide(L)'
;KGVGSAQISDTEQFYGYMKGQSNSSSNGIEQQRSQVGSLEGNVNIIVGNNYNQQVADVVAKKDINIDAKQINVLEDHNIGSSSQSSDDLKVGIFKRISSPILDLLGAGDKVANSKGDDRTQALQGLAVGAQAYQSYSDIKGGALAKAEAGIGFSTSENQQTSSYATSQQNKINAGGNVNLTSTEGNIHLQNTQVKAGDTIQLDSAKDILLESGQSQEKAKGSNSNAGLSVGYGASVGAQTGVYIYGEAGYGKGS
;
A
#
# COMPACT_ATOMS: atom_id res chain seq x y z
N LYS A 1 -22.50 -12.05 -19.99
CA LYS A 1 -22.29 -11.43 -21.32
C LYS A 1 -23.03 -10.11 -21.32
N GLY A 2 -22.33 -9.01 -21.13
CA GLY A 2 -22.91 -7.68 -21.19
C GLY A 2 -22.30 -6.88 -22.33
N VAL A 3 -23.15 -6.24 -23.13
CA VAL A 3 -22.74 -5.14 -23.98
C VAL A 3 -22.72 -3.91 -23.08
N GLY A 4 -21.56 -3.35 -22.86
CA GLY A 4 -21.40 -2.20 -21.98
C GLY A 4 -20.91 -0.97 -22.75
N SER A 5 -21.30 0.21 -22.32
CA SER A 5 -20.65 1.47 -22.67
C SER A 5 -19.87 1.95 -21.45
N ALA A 6 -18.64 2.38 -21.66
CA ALA A 6 -17.84 3.02 -20.63
C ALA A 6 -17.34 4.38 -21.15
N GLN A 7 -17.47 5.38 -20.32
CA GLN A 7 -16.84 6.66 -20.56
C GLN A 7 -15.50 6.62 -19.84
N ILE A 8 -14.40 6.60 -20.61
CA ILE A 8 -13.05 6.49 -20.08
C ILE A 8 -12.46 7.87 -19.76
N SER A 9 -12.93 8.89 -20.49
CA SER A 9 -12.71 10.30 -20.21
C SER A 9 -13.87 11.09 -20.80
N ASP A 10 -13.98 12.39 -20.49
CA ASP A 10 -15.03 13.24 -21.06
C ASP A 10 -14.97 13.32 -22.60
N THR A 11 -13.89 12.86 -23.19
CA THR A 11 -13.61 12.94 -24.62
C THR A 11 -13.54 11.60 -25.33
N GLU A 12 -13.56 10.48 -24.59
CA GLU A 12 -13.49 9.12 -25.19
C GLU A 12 -14.70 8.28 -24.79
N GLN A 13 -15.37 7.71 -25.79
CA GLN A 13 -16.52 6.83 -25.63
C GLN A 13 -16.23 5.48 -26.27
N PHE A 14 -16.54 4.41 -25.56
CA PHE A 14 -16.38 3.03 -26.04
C PHE A 14 -17.74 2.33 -26.07
N TYR A 15 -17.99 1.61 -27.17
CA TYR A 15 -19.18 0.78 -27.38
C TYR A 15 -18.75 -0.61 -27.85
N GLY A 16 -18.97 -1.63 -27.05
CA GLY A 16 -18.55 -2.97 -27.45
C GLY A 16 -18.65 -4.01 -26.35
N TYR A 17 -17.93 -5.09 -26.55
CA TYR A 17 -17.81 -6.17 -25.58
C TYR A 17 -16.69 -5.86 -24.58
N MET A 18 -17.03 -5.94 -23.30
CA MET A 18 -16.08 -5.84 -22.20
C MET A 18 -16.19 -7.11 -21.34
N LYS A 19 -15.05 -7.65 -20.98
CA LYS A 19 -14.92 -8.72 -19.99
C LYS A 19 -13.84 -8.30 -19.00
N GLY A 20 -14.22 -8.19 -17.74
CA GLY A 20 -13.28 -7.98 -16.64
C GLY A 20 -13.39 -9.17 -15.68
N GLN A 21 -12.26 -9.57 -15.12
CA GLN A 21 -12.16 -10.53 -14.04
C GLN A 21 -11.21 -9.99 -12.99
N SER A 22 -11.65 -10.02 -11.74
CA SER A 22 -10.84 -9.63 -10.61
C SER A 22 -10.86 -10.74 -9.57
N ASN A 23 -9.68 -11.12 -9.10
CA ASN A 23 -9.51 -12.08 -8.03
C ASN A 23 -8.72 -11.42 -6.91
N SER A 24 -9.17 -11.63 -5.68
CA SER A 24 -8.47 -11.15 -4.49
C SER A 24 -8.44 -12.28 -3.46
N SER A 25 -7.29 -12.53 -2.90
CA SER A 25 -7.12 -13.45 -1.79
C SER A 25 -6.27 -12.79 -0.70
N SER A 26 -6.61 -13.08 0.55
CA SER A 26 -5.89 -12.57 1.71
C SER A 26 -5.81 -13.67 2.76
N ASN A 27 -4.62 -13.92 3.26
CA ASN A 27 -4.36 -14.86 4.33
C ASN A 27 -3.51 -14.17 5.40
N GLY A 28 -3.78 -14.47 6.67
CA GLY A 28 -3.01 -13.91 7.76
C GLY A 28 -3.12 -14.74 9.03
N ILE A 29 -2.13 -14.61 9.88
CA ILE A 29 -2.10 -15.10 11.24
C ILE A 29 -1.92 -13.88 12.14
N GLU A 30 -2.85 -13.69 13.05
CA GLU A 30 -2.78 -12.65 14.06
C GLU A 30 -2.56 -13.30 15.42
N GLN A 31 -1.52 -12.85 16.11
CA GLN A 31 -1.21 -13.31 17.46
C GLN A 31 -2.19 -12.67 18.44
N GLN A 32 -2.86 -13.50 19.23
CA GLN A 32 -3.69 -13.02 20.31
C GLN A 32 -2.85 -12.76 21.56
N ARG A 33 -2.99 -11.55 22.09
CA ARG A 33 -2.26 -11.11 23.27
C ARG A 33 -2.83 -11.75 24.54
N SER A 34 -1.95 -12.42 25.29
CA SER A 34 -2.27 -12.89 26.63
C SER A 34 -2.01 -11.79 27.65
N GLN A 35 -2.74 -11.80 28.76
CA GLN A 35 -2.56 -10.85 29.84
C GLN A 35 -2.57 -11.55 31.19
N VAL A 36 -1.58 -11.22 32.02
CA VAL A 36 -1.49 -11.61 33.42
C VAL A 36 -1.41 -10.33 34.25
N GLY A 37 -2.24 -10.20 35.26
CA GLY A 37 -2.23 -8.96 36.03
C GLY A 37 -2.84 -9.02 37.41
N SER A 38 -2.52 -7.98 38.19
CA SER A 38 -3.10 -7.68 39.50
C SER A 38 -3.59 -6.24 39.54
N LEU A 39 -4.87 -6.05 39.83
CA LEU A 39 -5.49 -4.72 39.86
C LEU A 39 -5.17 -3.93 41.14
N GLU A 40 -4.79 -4.59 42.23
CA GLU A 40 -4.59 -3.94 43.54
C GLU A 40 -3.24 -4.26 44.18
N GLY A 41 -2.55 -5.30 43.71
CA GLY A 41 -1.34 -5.84 44.34
C GLY A 41 -0.18 -6.04 43.44
N ASN A 42 0.70 -6.93 43.85
CA ASN A 42 1.88 -7.38 43.11
C ASN A 42 1.52 -8.52 42.16
N VAL A 43 2.39 -8.72 41.18
CA VAL A 43 2.47 -9.95 40.41
C VAL A 43 3.81 -10.60 40.70
N ASN A 44 3.77 -11.80 41.28
CA ASN A 44 4.95 -12.59 41.62
C ASN A 44 4.94 -13.87 40.78
N ILE A 45 5.93 -14.05 39.95
CA ILE A 45 6.11 -15.21 39.08
C ILE A 45 7.43 -15.88 39.47
N ILE A 46 7.35 -17.07 40.06
CA ILE A 46 8.52 -17.87 40.45
C ILE A 46 8.48 -19.16 39.68
N VAL A 47 9.51 -19.36 38.85
CA VAL A 47 9.61 -20.48 37.93
C VAL A 47 10.87 -21.28 38.23
N GLY A 48 10.74 -22.56 38.52
CA GLY A 48 11.88 -23.45 38.77
C GLY A 48 12.74 -23.77 37.56
N ASN A 49 12.32 -23.28 36.40
CA ASN A 49 13.04 -23.43 35.12
C ASN A 49 13.07 -22.09 34.34
N ASN A 50 12.88 -22.11 33.02
CA ASN A 50 12.87 -20.90 32.22
C ASN A 50 11.49 -20.22 32.23
N TYR A 51 11.50 -18.91 32.34
CA TYR A 51 10.33 -18.09 32.04
C TYR A 51 10.35 -17.67 30.59
N ASN A 52 9.28 -17.99 29.85
CA ASN A 52 9.11 -17.61 28.46
C ASN A 52 7.82 -16.83 28.29
N GLN A 53 7.91 -15.64 27.69
CA GLN A 53 6.79 -14.77 27.39
C GLN A 53 6.83 -14.40 25.90
N GLN A 54 5.71 -14.57 25.21
CA GLN A 54 5.54 -14.14 23.82
C GLN A 54 4.17 -13.46 23.66
N VAL A 55 4.15 -12.28 23.05
CA VAL A 55 2.93 -11.49 22.79
C VAL A 55 2.01 -11.42 24.01
N ALA A 56 2.59 -11.04 25.14
CA ALA A 56 1.86 -10.98 26.39
C ALA A 56 2.15 -9.70 27.15
N ASP A 57 1.19 -9.33 28.01
CA ASP A 57 1.28 -8.22 28.94
C ASP A 57 1.27 -8.73 30.37
N VAL A 58 2.23 -8.29 31.16
CA VAL A 58 2.25 -8.47 32.63
C VAL A 58 2.03 -7.10 33.24
N VAL A 59 0.96 -6.96 34.04
CA VAL A 59 0.56 -5.66 34.59
C VAL A 59 0.28 -5.79 36.07
N ALA A 60 0.84 -4.94 36.90
CA ALA A 60 0.57 -4.86 38.34
C ALA A 60 0.34 -3.42 38.79
N LYS A 61 -0.57 -3.24 39.75
CA LYS A 61 -0.74 -1.94 40.41
C LYS A 61 0.45 -1.57 41.28
N LYS A 62 1.11 -2.55 41.85
CA LYS A 62 2.31 -2.39 42.67
C LYS A 62 3.50 -2.98 41.94
N ASP A 63 4.14 -3.99 42.48
CA ASP A 63 5.39 -4.53 41.98
C ASP A 63 5.18 -5.74 41.08
N ILE A 64 6.09 -5.92 40.16
CA ILE A 64 6.25 -7.15 39.35
C ILE A 64 7.58 -7.79 39.71
N ASN A 65 7.55 -9.03 40.15
CA ASN A 65 8.73 -9.82 40.46
C ASN A 65 8.70 -11.10 39.64
N ILE A 66 9.72 -11.32 38.84
CA ILE A 66 9.88 -12.52 38.00
C ILE A 66 11.21 -13.16 38.33
N ASP A 67 11.18 -14.36 38.94
CA ASP A 67 12.35 -15.14 39.31
C ASP A 67 12.35 -16.44 38.51
N ALA A 68 13.42 -16.72 37.78
CA ALA A 68 13.57 -17.91 36.93
C ALA A 68 15.06 -18.28 36.76
N LYS A 69 15.36 -19.47 36.23
CA LYS A 69 16.72 -19.80 35.82
C LYS A 69 17.18 -18.96 34.64
N GLN A 70 16.27 -18.68 33.70
CA GLN A 70 16.47 -17.84 32.55
C GLN A 70 15.16 -17.12 32.20
N ILE A 71 15.25 -15.88 31.80
CA ILE A 71 14.08 -15.08 31.39
C ILE A 71 14.20 -14.76 29.89
N ASN A 72 13.18 -15.19 29.12
CA ASN A 72 13.04 -14.92 27.70
C ASN A 72 11.71 -14.22 27.45
N VAL A 73 11.75 -12.97 27.08
CA VAL A 73 10.59 -12.20 26.62
C VAL A 73 10.84 -11.90 25.15
N LEU A 74 10.26 -12.71 24.27
CA LEU A 74 10.56 -12.71 22.85
C LEU A 74 9.40 -12.16 22.06
N GLU A 75 9.72 -11.48 20.96
CA GLU A 75 8.71 -11.04 20.00
C GLU A 75 8.09 -12.21 19.25
N ASP A 76 6.92 -11.98 18.72
CA ASP A 76 6.32 -12.79 17.67
C ASP A 76 5.71 -11.86 16.61
N HIS A 77 5.26 -12.40 15.50
CA HIS A 77 4.82 -11.59 14.37
C HIS A 77 3.40 -11.91 13.96
N ASN A 78 2.63 -10.86 13.70
CA ASN A 78 1.48 -10.97 12.85
C ASN A 78 1.96 -11.06 11.40
N ILE A 79 1.64 -12.13 10.72
CA ILE A 79 2.04 -12.35 9.35
C ILE A 79 0.83 -12.39 8.44
N GLY A 80 0.98 -11.82 7.25
CA GLY A 80 -0.09 -11.87 6.26
C GLY A 80 0.44 -11.74 4.85
N SER A 81 -0.38 -12.19 3.93
CA SER A 81 -0.16 -12.01 2.51
C SER A 81 -1.46 -11.70 1.80
N SER A 82 -1.41 -10.82 0.82
CA SER A 82 -2.51 -10.57 -0.08
C SER A 82 -2.06 -10.67 -1.52
N SER A 83 -2.93 -11.19 -2.37
CA SER A 83 -2.72 -11.25 -3.81
C SER A 83 -3.97 -10.73 -4.50
N GLN A 84 -3.77 -9.83 -5.43
CA GLN A 84 -4.83 -9.28 -6.27
C GLN A 84 -4.42 -9.39 -7.72
N SER A 85 -5.32 -9.90 -8.55
CA SER A 85 -5.17 -9.89 -10.01
C SER A 85 -6.41 -9.32 -10.66
N SER A 86 -6.23 -8.61 -11.74
CA SER A 86 -7.31 -8.13 -12.59
C SER A 86 -6.92 -8.26 -14.06
N ASP A 87 -7.84 -8.83 -14.85
CA ASP A 87 -7.70 -9.00 -16.27
C ASP A 87 -8.89 -8.33 -16.96
N ASP A 88 -8.61 -7.45 -17.89
CA ASP A 88 -9.61 -6.73 -18.65
C ASP A 88 -9.39 -6.92 -20.15
N LEU A 89 -10.49 -7.20 -20.86
CA LEU A 89 -10.55 -7.25 -22.31
C LEU A 89 -11.65 -6.34 -22.81
N LYS A 90 -11.33 -5.47 -23.76
CA LYS A 90 -12.30 -4.61 -24.45
C LYS A 90 -12.15 -4.83 -25.97
N VAL A 91 -13.27 -5.08 -26.64
CA VAL A 91 -13.32 -5.22 -28.10
C VAL A 91 -14.52 -4.47 -28.63
N GLY A 92 -14.33 -3.48 -29.46
CA GLY A 92 -15.48 -2.71 -29.96
C GLY A 92 -15.12 -1.46 -30.73
N ILE A 93 -16.06 -0.54 -30.76
CA ILE A 93 -15.98 0.77 -31.40
C ILE A 93 -15.63 1.80 -30.34
N PHE A 94 -14.68 2.64 -30.65
CA PHE A 94 -14.38 3.80 -29.81
C PHE A 94 -14.53 5.09 -30.63
N LYS A 95 -14.88 6.14 -29.91
CA LYS A 95 -14.93 7.51 -30.41
C LYS A 95 -14.10 8.38 -29.48
N ARG A 96 -13.24 9.17 -30.07
CA ARG A 96 -12.38 10.11 -29.33
C ARG A 96 -12.52 11.50 -29.94
N ILE A 97 -12.70 12.48 -29.08
CA ILE A 97 -12.62 13.89 -29.45
C ILE A 97 -11.49 14.48 -28.63
N SER A 98 -10.51 15.03 -29.28
CA SER A 98 -9.39 15.70 -28.66
C SER A 98 -9.28 17.14 -29.16
N SER A 99 -9.04 18.06 -28.25
CA SER A 99 -8.74 19.44 -28.54
C SER A 99 -7.68 19.92 -27.57
N PRO A 100 -6.50 20.32 -28.05
CA PRO A 100 -5.45 20.83 -27.18
C PRO A 100 -5.91 21.97 -26.27
N ILE A 101 -6.88 22.76 -26.73
CA ILE A 101 -7.45 23.87 -25.93
C ILE A 101 -8.33 23.33 -24.80
N LEU A 102 -9.20 22.37 -25.07
CA LEU A 102 -10.07 21.75 -24.05
C LEU A 102 -9.27 20.95 -23.02
N ASP A 103 -8.24 20.24 -23.46
CA ASP A 103 -7.35 19.49 -22.60
C ASP A 103 -6.58 20.41 -21.64
N LEU A 104 -6.14 21.57 -22.12
CA LEU A 104 -5.47 22.57 -21.30
C LEU A 104 -6.43 23.21 -20.27
N LEU A 105 -7.67 23.53 -20.66
CA LEU A 105 -8.66 24.05 -19.76
C LEU A 105 -9.04 23.04 -18.68
N GLY A 106 -9.25 21.77 -19.04
CA GLY A 106 -9.54 20.69 -18.11
C GLY A 106 -8.38 20.38 -17.13
N ALA A 107 -7.14 20.54 -17.57
CA ALA A 107 -5.97 20.42 -16.73
C ALA A 107 -5.88 21.58 -15.72
N GLY A 108 -6.15 22.80 -16.16
CA GLY A 108 -6.18 23.99 -15.30
C GLY A 108 -7.22 23.87 -14.19
N ASP A 109 -8.43 23.40 -14.50
CA ASP A 109 -9.50 23.17 -13.52
C ASP A 109 -9.14 22.12 -12.46
N LYS A 110 -8.46 21.05 -12.86
CA LYS A 110 -8.00 20.01 -11.92
C LYS A 110 -7.00 20.56 -10.91
N VAL A 111 -6.08 21.43 -11.33
CA VAL A 111 -5.12 22.08 -10.42
C VAL A 111 -5.79 23.08 -9.51
N ALA A 112 -6.68 23.91 -10.04
CA ALA A 112 -7.39 24.92 -9.26
C ALA A 112 -8.29 24.32 -8.16
N ASN A 113 -8.82 23.11 -8.38
CA ASN A 113 -9.71 22.41 -7.46
C ASN A 113 -9.02 21.32 -6.61
N SER A 114 -7.70 21.13 -6.75
CA SER A 114 -6.98 20.12 -5.98
C SER A 114 -6.77 20.56 -4.53
N LYS A 115 -7.20 19.71 -3.59
CA LYS A 115 -6.92 19.84 -2.15
C LYS A 115 -5.72 18.97 -1.78
N GLY A 116 -4.54 19.32 -2.27
CA GLY A 116 -3.30 18.61 -1.95
C GLY A 116 -2.35 19.45 -1.10
N ASP A 117 -1.31 18.81 -0.55
CA ASP A 117 -0.19 19.53 0.06
C ASP A 117 0.63 20.29 -1.00
N ASP A 118 1.54 21.17 -0.56
CA ASP A 118 2.35 22.01 -1.46
C ASP A 118 3.16 21.21 -2.49
N ARG A 119 3.58 19.99 -2.16
CA ARG A 119 4.30 19.10 -3.08
C ARG A 119 3.40 18.55 -4.17
N THR A 120 2.20 18.14 -3.81
CA THR A 120 1.19 17.63 -4.75
C THR A 120 0.76 18.75 -5.69
N GLN A 121 0.55 19.96 -5.21
CA GLN A 121 0.25 21.13 -6.03
C GLN A 121 1.40 21.50 -6.98
N ALA A 122 2.65 21.44 -6.51
CA ALA A 122 3.82 21.68 -7.35
C ALA A 122 3.96 20.64 -8.48
N LEU A 123 3.75 19.34 -8.18
CA LEU A 123 3.78 18.29 -9.19
C LEU A 123 2.63 18.42 -10.20
N GLN A 124 1.44 18.79 -9.75
CA GLN A 124 0.30 19.06 -10.63
C GLN A 124 0.55 20.29 -11.50
N GLY A 125 1.15 21.34 -10.96
CA GLY A 125 1.57 22.51 -11.71
C GLY A 125 2.58 22.19 -12.81
N LEU A 126 3.56 21.31 -12.53
CA LEU A 126 4.51 20.83 -13.53
C LEU A 126 3.82 19.98 -14.62
N ALA A 127 2.86 19.13 -14.24
CA ALA A 127 2.08 18.33 -15.19
C ALA A 127 1.26 19.21 -16.13
N VAL A 128 0.60 20.27 -15.60
CA VAL A 128 -0.11 21.26 -16.42
C VAL A 128 0.85 22.03 -17.31
N GLY A 129 2.01 22.40 -16.84
CA GLY A 129 3.04 23.07 -17.63
C GLY A 129 3.52 22.19 -18.81
N ALA A 130 3.75 20.89 -18.59
CA ALA A 130 4.09 19.94 -19.64
C ALA A 130 2.95 19.76 -20.65
N GLN A 131 1.70 19.68 -20.18
CA GLN A 131 0.52 19.57 -21.04
C GLN A 131 0.28 20.85 -21.83
N ALA A 132 0.52 22.01 -21.23
CA ALA A 132 0.46 23.29 -21.92
C ALA A 132 1.50 23.39 -23.05
N TYR A 133 2.71 22.91 -22.81
CA TYR A 133 3.76 22.86 -23.83
C TYR A 133 3.39 21.92 -24.99
N GLN A 134 2.85 20.74 -24.66
CA GLN A 134 2.38 19.78 -25.65
C GLN A 134 1.21 20.33 -26.47
N SER A 135 0.23 20.95 -25.82
CA SER A 135 -0.91 21.61 -26.47
C SER A 135 -0.45 22.75 -27.38
N TYR A 136 0.54 23.55 -26.95
CA TYR A 136 1.12 24.59 -27.77
C TYR A 136 1.84 24.02 -29.01
N SER A 137 2.57 22.89 -28.84
CA SER A 137 3.22 22.19 -29.94
C SER A 137 2.22 21.64 -30.93
N ASP A 138 1.11 21.08 -30.48
CA ASP A 138 0.03 20.55 -31.29
C ASP A 138 -0.73 21.66 -32.06
N ILE A 139 -0.96 22.80 -31.44
CA ILE A 139 -1.54 23.98 -32.07
C ILE A 139 -0.58 24.52 -33.17
N LYS A 140 0.71 24.57 -32.86
CA LYS A 140 1.73 24.99 -33.85
C LYS A 140 1.88 23.98 -34.97
N GLY A 141 1.63 22.67 -34.70
CA GLY A 141 1.54 21.60 -35.71
C GLY A 141 0.23 21.59 -36.50
N GLY A 142 -0.73 22.44 -36.17
CA GLY A 142 -1.88 22.79 -37.01
C GLY A 142 -3.22 22.11 -36.71
N ALA A 143 -3.36 21.34 -35.62
CA ALA A 143 -4.63 20.73 -35.25
C ALA A 143 -5.26 21.46 -34.05
N LEU A 144 -6.41 22.13 -34.26
CA LEU A 144 -7.19 22.76 -33.21
C LEU A 144 -8.18 21.80 -32.53
N ALA A 145 -8.70 20.83 -33.30
CA ALA A 145 -9.55 19.77 -32.83
C ALA A 145 -9.42 18.55 -33.72
N LYS A 146 -9.54 17.37 -33.13
CA LYS A 146 -9.57 16.06 -33.81
C LYS A 146 -10.76 15.27 -33.30
N ALA A 147 -11.45 14.61 -34.21
CA ALA A 147 -12.49 13.63 -33.91
C ALA A 147 -12.13 12.31 -34.59
N GLU A 148 -12.07 11.25 -33.83
CA GLU A 148 -11.66 9.94 -34.30
C GLU A 148 -12.73 8.90 -33.97
N ALA A 149 -12.97 7.97 -34.89
CA ALA A 149 -13.81 6.81 -34.67
C ALA A 149 -13.16 5.58 -35.30
N GLY A 150 -13.15 4.48 -34.59
CA GLY A 150 -12.51 3.26 -35.07
C GLY A 150 -12.99 2.02 -34.33
N ILE A 151 -12.45 0.90 -34.75
CA ILE A 151 -12.61 -0.38 -34.07
C ILE A 151 -11.27 -0.81 -33.49
N GLY A 152 -11.33 -1.46 -32.36
CA GLY A 152 -10.10 -1.91 -31.71
C GLY A 152 -10.35 -2.91 -30.60
N PHE A 153 -9.26 -3.42 -30.08
CA PHE A 153 -9.25 -4.18 -28.84
C PHE A 153 -8.17 -3.65 -27.90
N SER A 154 -8.39 -3.82 -26.62
CA SER A 154 -7.36 -3.61 -25.60
C SER A 154 -7.46 -4.69 -24.53
N THR A 155 -6.32 -5.11 -24.03
CA THR A 155 -6.20 -5.99 -22.88
C THR A 155 -5.37 -5.31 -21.83
N SER A 156 -5.71 -5.52 -20.56
CA SER A 156 -4.84 -5.15 -19.45
C SER A 156 -4.85 -6.25 -18.41
N GLU A 157 -3.70 -6.55 -17.86
CA GLU A 157 -3.48 -7.48 -16.78
C GLU A 157 -2.71 -6.76 -15.68
N ASN A 158 -3.22 -6.83 -14.46
CA ASN A 158 -2.54 -6.32 -13.28
C ASN A 158 -2.44 -7.43 -12.25
N GLN A 159 -1.27 -7.57 -11.65
CA GLN A 159 -1.03 -8.47 -10.54
C GLN A 159 -0.32 -7.69 -9.43
N GLN A 160 -0.82 -7.81 -8.22
CA GLN A 160 -0.21 -7.24 -7.03
C GLN A 160 -0.16 -8.29 -5.93
N THR A 161 1.01 -8.45 -5.34
CA THR A 161 1.21 -9.32 -4.19
C THR A 161 1.89 -8.53 -3.10
N SER A 162 1.37 -8.59 -1.89
CA SER A 162 2.03 -8.04 -0.71
C SER A 162 2.13 -9.08 0.39
N SER A 163 3.18 -9.00 1.18
CA SER A 163 3.35 -9.79 2.39
C SER A 163 3.93 -8.92 3.49
N TYR A 164 3.48 -9.14 4.71
CA TYR A 164 3.97 -8.44 5.87
C TYR A 164 4.24 -9.40 7.03
N ALA A 165 5.19 -9.02 7.86
CA ALA A 165 5.46 -9.60 9.17
C ALA A 165 5.61 -8.43 10.14
N THR A 166 4.61 -8.21 10.99
CA THR A 166 4.60 -7.11 11.96
C THR A 166 4.92 -7.61 13.34
N SER A 167 6.03 -7.16 13.91
CA SER A 167 6.46 -7.52 15.25
C SER A 167 5.45 -7.09 16.30
N GLN A 168 5.12 -8.00 17.21
CA GLN A 168 4.22 -7.78 18.33
C GLN A 168 5.02 -7.54 19.61
N GLN A 169 4.79 -6.37 20.23
CA GLN A 169 5.50 -5.95 21.43
C GLN A 169 4.98 -6.66 22.66
N ASN A 170 5.88 -7.08 23.55
CA ASN A 170 5.56 -7.49 24.92
C ASN A 170 5.52 -6.28 25.87
N LYS A 171 4.77 -6.39 26.97
CA LYS A 171 4.74 -5.34 27.99
C LYS A 171 4.87 -5.92 29.39
N ILE A 172 5.67 -5.25 30.21
CA ILE A 172 5.82 -5.51 31.65
C ILE A 172 5.65 -4.14 32.33
N ASN A 173 4.48 -3.90 32.90
CA ASN A 173 4.12 -2.59 33.46
C ASN A 173 3.74 -2.70 34.91
N ALA A 174 4.49 -2.07 35.80
CA ALA A 174 4.24 -1.97 37.22
C ALA A 174 3.97 -0.52 37.66
N GLY A 175 3.06 -0.34 38.59
CA GLY A 175 2.88 0.95 39.28
C GLY A 175 3.96 1.25 40.30
N GLY A 176 4.62 0.23 40.84
CA GLY A 176 5.81 0.28 41.70
C GLY A 176 7.07 -0.19 40.95
N ASN A 177 7.72 -1.22 41.46
CA ASN A 177 8.98 -1.75 40.93
C ASN A 177 8.77 -2.89 39.91
N VAL A 178 9.71 -3.05 38.97
CA VAL A 178 9.86 -4.24 38.15
C VAL A 178 11.20 -4.89 38.49
N ASN A 179 11.17 -6.11 39.00
CA ASN A 179 12.35 -6.88 39.33
C ASN A 179 12.35 -8.17 38.49
N LEU A 180 13.36 -8.33 37.67
CA LEU A 180 13.59 -9.54 36.87
C LEU A 180 14.89 -10.16 37.32
N THR A 181 14.83 -11.40 37.86
CA THR A 181 15.99 -12.12 38.36
C THR A 181 16.19 -13.42 37.60
N SER A 182 17.35 -13.58 36.98
CA SER A 182 17.75 -14.83 36.34
C SER A 182 18.89 -15.47 37.13
N THR A 183 18.67 -16.67 37.67
CA THR A 183 19.59 -17.30 38.61
C THR A 183 20.70 -18.13 37.98
N GLU A 184 20.55 -18.58 36.73
CA GLU A 184 21.51 -19.44 36.04
C GLU A 184 21.82 -18.99 34.61
N GLY A 185 20.94 -18.22 33.98
CA GLY A 185 21.01 -17.86 32.57
C GLY A 185 20.93 -16.36 32.29
N ASN A 186 20.49 -16.04 31.10
CA ASN A 186 20.36 -14.67 30.61
C ASN A 186 18.98 -14.07 30.93
N ILE A 187 18.91 -12.76 30.90
CA ILE A 187 17.66 -12.00 30.70
C ILE A 187 17.67 -11.54 29.24
N HIS A 188 16.76 -12.05 28.44
CA HIS A 188 16.59 -11.66 27.03
C HIS A 188 15.23 -10.99 26.83
N LEU A 189 15.26 -9.70 26.49
CA LEU A 189 14.08 -8.88 26.23
C LEU A 189 14.12 -8.39 24.78
N GLN A 190 13.28 -8.97 23.93
CA GLN A 190 13.16 -8.61 22.52
C GLN A 190 11.79 -7.93 22.30
N ASN A 191 11.79 -6.76 21.66
CA ASN A 191 10.60 -5.93 21.45
C ASN A 191 9.72 -5.84 22.71
N THR A 192 10.34 -5.50 23.82
CA THR A 192 9.67 -5.49 25.13
C THR A 192 9.68 -4.10 25.70
N GLN A 193 8.49 -3.61 26.07
CA GLN A 193 8.35 -2.40 26.88
C GLN A 193 8.32 -2.79 28.35
N VAL A 194 9.32 -2.34 29.10
CA VAL A 194 9.33 -2.43 30.57
C VAL A 194 9.08 -1.03 31.12
N LYS A 195 8.07 -0.92 31.99
CA LYS A 195 7.72 0.34 32.65
C LYS A 195 7.48 0.10 34.15
N ALA A 196 8.10 0.91 34.97
CA ALA A 196 7.92 0.92 36.41
C ALA A 196 7.58 2.34 36.87
N GLY A 197 6.78 2.45 37.91
CA GLY A 197 6.53 3.73 38.60
C GLY A 197 7.76 4.19 39.39
N ASP A 198 8.51 3.23 39.97
CA ASP A 198 9.68 3.50 40.79
C ASP A 198 10.96 2.99 40.13
N THR A 199 11.31 1.72 40.26
CA THR A 199 12.61 1.17 39.84
C THR A 199 12.43 -0.02 38.89
N ILE A 200 13.29 -0.11 37.88
CA ILE A 200 13.49 -1.32 37.06
C ILE A 200 14.82 -1.93 37.47
N GLN A 201 14.79 -3.16 37.99
CA GLN A 201 15.98 -3.93 38.34
C GLN A 201 16.05 -5.18 37.48
N LEU A 202 17.13 -5.36 36.77
CA LEU A 202 17.47 -6.54 36.00
C LEU A 202 18.71 -7.18 36.62
N ASP A 203 18.55 -8.37 37.20
CA ASP A 203 19.64 -9.12 37.81
C ASP A 203 19.80 -10.46 37.11
N SER A 204 20.92 -10.63 36.42
CA SER A 204 21.19 -11.78 35.58
C SER A 204 22.47 -12.48 36.00
N ALA A 205 22.42 -13.81 36.13
CA ALA A 205 23.61 -14.62 36.37
C ALA A 205 24.59 -14.60 35.20
N LYS A 206 24.14 -14.25 34.00
CA LYS A 206 24.96 -14.11 32.78
C LYS A 206 24.70 -12.78 32.10
N ASP A 207 24.19 -12.80 30.88
CA ASP A 207 24.04 -11.61 30.07
C ASP A 207 22.63 -11.01 30.17
N ILE A 208 22.53 -9.70 29.92
CA ILE A 208 21.29 -9.00 29.69
C ILE A 208 21.27 -8.56 28.23
N LEU A 209 20.36 -9.13 27.45
CA LEU A 209 20.17 -8.85 26.02
C LEU A 209 18.91 -8.04 25.82
N LEU A 210 19.05 -6.86 25.26
CA LEU A 210 17.93 -5.96 24.92
C LEU A 210 17.92 -5.74 23.41
N GLU A 211 16.86 -6.20 22.74
CA GLU A 211 16.75 -6.15 21.28
C GLU A 211 15.47 -5.46 20.85
N SER A 212 15.56 -4.71 19.76
CA SER A 212 14.39 -4.09 19.14
C SER A 212 13.60 -5.09 18.31
N GLY A 213 12.29 -4.86 18.19
CA GLY A 213 11.44 -5.62 17.27
C GLY A 213 11.72 -5.24 15.81
N GLN A 214 11.50 -6.20 14.92
CA GLN A 214 11.69 -6.01 13.48
C GLN A 214 10.41 -6.35 12.73
N SER A 215 9.92 -5.40 11.94
CA SER A 215 8.81 -5.61 11.01
C SER A 215 9.32 -5.58 9.58
N GLN A 216 8.71 -6.42 8.74
CA GLN A 216 9.04 -6.49 7.32
C GLN A 216 7.77 -6.36 6.49
N GLU A 217 7.87 -5.60 5.41
CA GLU A 217 6.85 -5.51 4.39
C GLU A 217 7.49 -5.68 3.01
N LYS A 218 6.84 -6.48 2.17
CA LYS A 218 7.25 -6.69 0.78
C LYS A 218 6.02 -6.53 -0.10
N ALA A 219 6.14 -5.67 -1.10
CA ALA A 219 5.14 -5.53 -2.14
C ALA A 219 5.78 -5.75 -3.51
N LYS A 220 5.06 -6.47 -4.37
CA LYS A 220 5.43 -6.66 -5.78
C LYS A 220 4.20 -6.43 -6.62
N GLY A 221 4.37 -5.70 -7.71
CA GLY A 221 3.33 -5.48 -8.69
C GLY A 221 3.85 -5.71 -10.09
N SER A 222 3.02 -6.20 -10.97
CA SER A 222 3.28 -6.25 -12.40
C SER A 222 2.03 -5.86 -13.16
N ASN A 223 2.22 -5.15 -14.25
CA ASN A 223 1.15 -4.80 -15.15
C ASN A 223 1.58 -5.06 -16.59
N SER A 224 0.65 -5.49 -17.40
CA SER A 224 0.82 -5.56 -18.85
C SER A 224 -0.43 -5.05 -19.54
N ASN A 225 -0.26 -4.36 -20.63
CA ASN A 225 -1.34 -3.91 -21.47
C ASN A 225 -0.96 -4.05 -22.95
N ALA A 226 -1.92 -4.37 -23.76
CA ALA A 226 -1.79 -4.39 -25.22
C ALA A 226 -3.08 -3.89 -25.87
N GLY A 227 -2.94 -3.18 -26.96
CA GLY A 227 -4.09 -2.70 -27.71
C GLY A 227 -3.74 -2.49 -29.18
N LEU A 228 -4.74 -2.66 -30.01
CA LEU A 228 -4.70 -2.32 -31.42
C LEU A 228 -6.00 -1.65 -31.79
N SER A 229 -5.89 -0.55 -32.52
CA SER A 229 -7.05 0.12 -33.06
C SER A 229 -6.78 0.63 -34.49
N VAL A 230 -7.83 0.63 -35.29
CA VAL A 230 -7.82 1.17 -36.62
C VAL A 230 -9.11 1.96 -36.86
N GLY A 231 -9.01 3.08 -37.49
CA GLY A 231 -10.16 3.94 -37.71
C GLY A 231 -9.86 5.11 -38.63
N TYR A 232 -10.81 6.02 -38.69
CA TYR A 232 -10.69 7.28 -39.43
C TYR A 232 -10.95 8.45 -38.49
N GLY A 233 -10.27 9.53 -38.78
CA GLY A 233 -10.39 10.76 -38.05
C GLY A 233 -10.59 11.94 -38.97
N ALA A 234 -11.12 13.02 -38.38
CA ALA A 234 -11.17 14.34 -39.00
C ALA A 234 -10.44 15.34 -38.10
N SER A 235 -9.65 16.20 -38.69
CA SER A 235 -8.98 17.28 -37.99
C SER A 235 -9.40 18.64 -38.56
N VAL A 236 -9.47 19.63 -37.68
CA VAL A 236 -9.73 21.04 -37.99
C VAL A 236 -8.58 21.87 -37.44
N GLY A 237 -8.03 22.75 -38.27
CA GLY A 237 -6.88 23.59 -37.92
C GLY A 237 -6.07 23.96 -39.14
N ALA A 238 -4.77 24.21 -39.01
CA ALA A 238 -3.89 24.48 -40.15
C ALA A 238 -3.74 23.25 -41.07
N GLN A 239 -3.99 22.05 -40.53
CA GLN A 239 -4.19 20.82 -41.29
C GLN A 239 -5.63 20.35 -41.12
N THR A 240 -6.51 20.84 -41.97
CA THR A 240 -7.90 20.39 -42.01
C THR A 240 -8.06 19.25 -43.01
N GLY A 241 -8.61 18.12 -42.58
CA GLY A 241 -8.79 16.96 -43.46
C GLY A 241 -9.31 15.73 -42.74
N VAL A 242 -9.52 14.68 -43.56
CA VAL A 242 -9.90 13.35 -43.10
C VAL A 242 -8.69 12.44 -43.29
N TYR A 243 -8.41 11.59 -42.32
CA TYR A 243 -7.29 10.64 -42.32
C TYR A 243 -7.71 9.27 -41.81
N ILE A 244 -6.95 8.27 -42.22
CA ILE A 244 -7.03 6.92 -41.64
C ILE A 244 -5.87 6.78 -40.68
N TYR A 245 -6.13 6.17 -39.51
CA TYR A 245 -5.09 5.92 -38.54
C TYR A 245 -5.10 4.46 -38.08
N GLY A 246 -3.94 3.99 -37.65
CA GLY A 246 -3.76 2.74 -36.95
C GLY A 246 -2.87 3.00 -35.72
N GLU A 247 -3.29 2.51 -34.59
CA GLU A 247 -2.55 2.64 -33.34
C GLU A 247 -2.34 1.25 -32.75
N ALA A 248 -1.11 0.95 -32.35
CA ALA A 248 -0.76 -0.25 -31.61
C ALA A 248 0.02 0.14 -30.37
N GLY A 249 -0.39 -0.36 -29.24
CA GLY A 249 0.26 -0.09 -27.95
C GLY A 249 0.59 -1.40 -27.24
N TYR A 250 1.74 -1.44 -26.61
CA TYR A 250 2.14 -2.48 -25.69
C TYR A 250 2.90 -1.85 -24.53
N GLY A 251 2.52 -2.21 -23.31
CA GLY A 251 3.19 -1.78 -22.11
C GLY A 251 3.40 -2.95 -21.15
N LYS A 252 4.55 -2.97 -20.47
CA LYS A 252 4.85 -3.90 -19.39
C LYS A 252 5.62 -3.16 -18.32
N GLY A 253 5.17 -3.31 -17.05
CA GLY A 253 5.81 -2.75 -15.88
C GLY A 253 5.93 -3.79 -14.77
N SER A 254 6.92 -3.62 -13.87
CA SER A 254 7.16 -4.46 -12.68
C SER A 254 7.79 -3.62 -11.57
#